data_4129537764bc35fd0c033fce1060fac0
#
_entry.id   4129537764bc35fd0c033fce1060fac0
#
_cell.length_a   1.000
_cell.length_b   1.000
_cell.length_c   1.000
_cell.angle_alpha   90.00
_cell.angle_beta   90.00
_cell.angle_gamma   90.00
#
_symmetry.space_group_name_H-M   'P 1'
#
loop_
_entity.id
_entity.type
_entity.pdbx_description
1 polymer ?
#
loop_
_entity_poly.entity_id
_entity_poly.type
_entity_poly.pdbx_seq_one_letter_code
_entity_poly.pdbx_strand_id
1 'polypeptide(L)'
;MREQNTKLHMSALLPLGVFALFAVCVLSVLLTGAKVYKGLTQRDQDSYQRRTGAQYLATRVRQAEGPVTITDLQGTPALAFDQEEGGEVYTTWVYCYDGWLMELYAQPDSGLGPEDGAQILPAEQLELSREGSLLRAALCYDGGERADLALYLPLNGEATP
;
A
#
# COMPACT_ATOMS: atom_id res chain seq x y z
N MET A 1 68.85 18.63 -17.08
CA MET A 1 68.10 18.04 -15.95
C MET A 1 66.58 18.28 -15.96
N ARG A 2 66.01 19.15 -16.80
CA ARG A 2 64.57 19.48 -16.87
C ARG A 2 63.73 18.53 -17.75
N GLU A 3 64.31 17.91 -18.77
CA GLU A 3 63.58 17.03 -19.69
C GLU A 3 63.32 15.62 -19.16
N GLN A 4 64.11 15.12 -18.22
CA GLN A 4 63.88 13.77 -17.64
C GLN A 4 62.71 13.75 -16.69
N ASN A 5 62.42 14.83 -15.96
CA ASN A 5 61.27 14.92 -15.05
C ASN A 5 59.94 14.90 -15.77
N THR A 6 59.89 15.55 -16.95
CA THR A 6 58.61 15.63 -17.75
C THR A 6 58.23 14.25 -18.33
N LYS A 7 59.22 13.45 -18.74
CA LYS A 7 58.95 12.07 -19.28
C LYS A 7 58.52 11.10 -18.19
N LEU A 8 59.04 11.24 -16.98
CA LEU A 8 58.63 10.43 -15.82
C LEU A 8 57.20 10.75 -15.38
N HIS A 9 56.80 12.01 -15.40
CA HIS A 9 55.43 12.41 -15.11
C HIS A 9 54.41 11.96 -16.18
N MET A 10 54.77 12.02 -17.46
CA MET A 10 53.91 11.52 -18.54
C MET A 10 53.74 9.99 -18.51
N SER A 11 54.78 9.24 -18.16
CA SER A 11 54.69 7.77 -18.07
C SER A 11 53.84 7.28 -16.88
N ALA A 12 53.75 8.09 -15.80
CA ALA A 12 52.94 7.78 -14.64
C ALA A 12 51.47 8.21 -14.81
N LEU A 13 51.19 9.26 -15.61
CA LEU A 13 49.83 9.74 -15.85
C LEU A 13 48.98 8.78 -16.69
N LEU A 14 49.60 8.06 -17.63
CA LEU A 14 48.91 7.12 -18.49
C LEU A 14 48.29 5.94 -17.73
N PRO A 15 49.01 5.19 -16.87
CA PRO A 15 48.39 4.15 -16.08
C PRO A 15 47.39 4.68 -15.06
N LEU A 16 47.58 5.88 -14.51
CA LEU A 16 46.64 6.53 -13.62
C LEU A 16 45.34 6.85 -14.36
N GLY A 17 45.39 7.35 -15.60
CA GLY A 17 44.23 7.63 -16.44
C GLY A 17 43.45 6.34 -16.78
N VAL A 18 44.15 5.26 -17.12
CA VAL A 18 43.49 3.96 -17.38
C VAL A 18 42.82 3.41 -16.13
N PHE A 19 43.48 3.54 -14.96
CA PHE A 19 42.87 3.12 -13.70
C PHE A 19 41.65 3.95 -13.35
N ALA A 20 41.69 5.25 -13.54
CA ALA A 20 40.54 6.11 -13.32
C ALA A 20 39.37 5.76 -14.24
N LEU A 21 39.64 5.53 -15.55
CA LEU A 21 38.64 5.08 -16.50
C LEU A 21 38.01 3.73 -16.08
N PHE A 22 38.81 2.78 -15.68
CA PHE A 22 38.36 1.48 -15.17
C PHE A 22 37.44 1.66 -13.94
N ALA A 23 37.87 2.49 -12.97
CA ALA A 23 37.07 2.76 -11.78
C ALA A 23 35.69 3.37 -12.13
N VAL A 24 35.64 4.33 -13.08
CA VAL A 24 34.39 4.92 -13.57
C VAL A 24 33.50 3.86 -14.23
N CYS A 25 34.06 2.99 -15.05
CA CYS A 25 33.30 1.90 -15.68
C CYS A 25 32.70 0.95 -14.62
N VAL A 26 33.48 0.52 -13.64
CA VAL A 26 33.00 -0.36 -12.56
C VAL A 26 31.89 0.32 -11.76
N LEU A 27 32.08 1.59 -11.35
CA LEU A 27 31.08 2.34 -10.63
C LEU A 27 29.79 2.51 -11.45
N SER A 28 29.89 2.74 -12.76
CA SER A 28 28.74 2.87 -13.65
C SER A 28 27.91 1.58 -13.71
N VAL A 29 28.59 0.44 -13.82
CA VAL A 29 27.93 -0.87 -13.81
C VAL A 29 27.24 -1.14 -12.48
N LEU A 30 27.92 -0.86 -11.36
CA LEU A 30 27.34 -1.04 -10.02
C LEU A 30 26.13 -0.14 -9.78
N LEU A 31 26.20 1.13 -10.18
CA LEU A 31 25.08 2.08 -10.06
C LEU A 31 23.88 1.65 -10.92
N THR A 32 24.15 1.17 -12.14
CA THR A 32 23.07 0.67 -13.02
C THR A 32 22.43 -0.58 -12.44
N GLY A 33 23.23 -1.53 -11.94
CA GLY A 33 22.75 -2.73 -11.27
C GLY A 33 21.90 -2.43 -10.04
N ALA A 34 22.37 -1.49 -9.20
CA ALA A 34 21.62 -1.04 -8.01
C ALA A 34 20.26 -0.39 -8.36
N LYS A 35 20.20 0.42 -9.44
CA LYS A 35 18.95 1.02 -9.91
C LYS A 35 17.95 -0.03 -10.40
N VAL A 36 18.41 -1.01 -11.18
CA VAL A 36 17.58 -2.10 -11.68
C VAL A 36 17.06 -2.96 -10.53
N TYR A 37 17.92 -3.33 -9.59
CA TYR A 37 17.53 -4.10 -8.41
C TYR A 37 16.48 -3.37 -7.57
N LYS A 38 16.69 -2.07 -7.30
CA LYS A 38 15.71 -1.25 -6.56
C LYS A 38 14.36 -1.18 -7.27
N GLY A 39 14.35 -1.02 -8.60
CA GLY A 39 13.13 -0.98 -9.39
C GLY A 39 12.35 -2.30 -9.41
N LEU A 40 13.03 -3.45 -9.41
CA LEU A 40 12.41 -4.77 -9.33
C LEU A 40 11.79 -5.01 -7.95
N THR A 41 12.54 -4.73 -6.89
CA THR A 41 12.05 -4.89 -5.50
C THR A 41 10.83 -4.02 -5.23
N GLN A 42 10.80 -2.81 -5.75
CA GLN A 42 9.67 -1.90 -5.58
C GLN A 42 8.42 -2.42 -6.29
N ARG A 43 8.53 -2.88 -7.54
CA ARG A 43 7.40 -3.47 -8.30
C ARG A 43 6.82 -4.72 -7.63
N ASP A 44 7.68 -5.56 -7.08
CA ASP A 44 7.24 -6.76 -6.35
C ASP A 44 6.48 -6.39 -5.07
N GLN A 45 6.96 -5.37 -4.35
CA GLN A 45 6.34 -4.88 -3.12
C GLN A 45 4.98 -4.21 -3.40
N ASP A 46 4.89 -3.42 -4.46
CA ASP A 46 3.65 -2.75 -4.90
C ASP A 46 2.59 -3.78 -5.33
N SER A 47 3.00 -4.82 -6.07
CA SER A 47 2.12 -5.92 -6.48
C SER A 47 1.63 -6.74 -5.29
N TYR A 48 2.47 -6.95 -4.29
CA TYR A 48 2.12 -7.63 -3.05
C TYR A 48 1.11 -6.83 -2.23
N GLN A 49 1.32 -5.53 -2.05
CA GLN A 49 0.42 -4.65 -1.31
C GLN A 49 -0.98 -4.60 -1.93
N ARG A 50 -1.07 -4.45 -3.26
CA ARG A 50 -2.36 -4.45 -3.98
C ARG A 50 -3.14 -5.73 -3.77
N ARG A 51 -2.47 -6.87 -3.90
CA ARG A 51 -3.11 -8.18 -3.71
C ARG A 51 -3.55 -8.39 -2.26
N THR A 52 -2.73 -7.95 -1.31
CA THR A 52 -3.01 -8.05 0.12
C THR A 52 -4.18 -7.18 0.53
N GLY A 53 -4.24 -5.93 0.07
CA GLY A 53 -5.33 -5.01 0.40
C GLY A 53 -6.68 -5.46 -0.16
N ALA A 54 -6.73 -5.87 -1.42
CA ALA A 54 -7.96 -6.41 -2.01
C ALA A 54 -8.43 -7.69 -1.31
N GLN A 55 -7.48 -8.57 -0.98
CA GLN A 55 -7.79 -9.81 -0.27
C GLN A 55 -8.26 -9.55 1.17
N TYR A 56 -7.66 -8.57 1.85
CA TYR A 56 -8.08 -8.14 3.19
C TYR A 56 -9.53 -7.67 3.17
N LEU A 57 -9.88 -6.71 2.29
CA LEU A 57 -11.25 -6.22 2.16
C LEU A 57 -12.24 -7.34 1.80
N ALA A 58 -11.88 -8.21 0.84
CA ALA A 58 -12.71 -9.35 0.46
C ALA A 58 -12.94 -10.31 1.63
N THR A 59 -11.94 -10.54 2.45
CA THR A 59 -12.03 -11.41 3.62
C THR A 59 -12.93 -10.79 4.68
N ARG A 60 -12.75 -9.49 4.98
CA ARG A 60 -13.60 -8.78 5.95
C ARG A 60 -15.07 -8.77 5.53
N VAL A 61 -15.35 -8.46 4.27
CA VAL A 61 -16.73 -8.48 3.74
C VAL A 61 -17.35 -9.88 3.82
N ARG A 62 -16.60 -10.95 3.55
CA ARG A 62 -17.10 -12.33 3.62
C ARG A 62 -17.28 -12.83 5.05
N GLN A 63 -16.51 -12.32 5.99
CA GLN A 63 -16.58 -12.66 7.41
C GLN A 63 -17.60 -11.81 8.18
N ALA A 64 -18.19 -10.82 7.53
CA ALA A 64 -19.24 -10.00 8.16
C ALA A 64 -20.45 -10.87 8.50
N GLU A 65 -20.80 -10.92 9.78
CA GLU A 65 -21.98 -11.61 10.28
C GLU A 65 -23.26 -10.78 10.13
N GLY A 66 -23.09 -9.47 10.04
CA GLY A 66 -24.15 -8.48 9.89
C GLY A 66 -24.13 -7.76 8.54
N PRO A 67 -24.98 -6.75 8.39
CA PRO A 67 -25.05 -5.95 7.18
C PRO A 67 -23.75 -5.18 6.95
N VAL A 68 -23.29 -5.19 5.68
CA VAL A 68 -22.17 -4.38 5.24
C VAL A 68 -22.69 -3.08 4.67
N THR A 69 -22.29 -1.96 5.24
CA THR A 69 -22.76 -0.62 4.85
C THR A 69 -21.61 0.31 4.51
N ILE A 70 -21.87 1.27 3.63
CA ILE A 70 -20.95 2.40 3.39
C ILE A 70 -21.46 3.52 4.29
N THR A 71 -20.58 4.04 5.12
CA THR A 71 -20.87 5.10 6.10
C THR A 71 -19.77 6.15 6.12
N ASP A 72 -19.95 7.15 6.94
CA ASP A 72 -18.95 8.19 7.21
C ASP A 72 -18.54 8.09 8.69
N LEU A 73 -17.23 7.97 8.92
CA LEU A 73 -16.62 8.03 10.24
C LEU A 73 -15.98 9.41 10.42
N GLN A 74 -16.73 10.35 10.99
CA GLN A 74 -16.28 11.73 11.26
C GLN A 74 -15.63 12.43 10.06
N GLY A 75 -16.26 12.33 8.87
CA GLY A 75 -15.77 12.93 7.63
C GLY A 75 -14.88 11.99 6.79
N THR A 76 -14.67 10.75 7.23
CA THR A 76 -13.88 9.74 6.51
C THR A 76 -14.80 8.64 5.97
N PRO A 77 -14.88 8.43 4.65
CA PRO A 77 -15.66 7.34 4.07
C PRO A 77 -15.16 5.99 4.57
N ALA A 78 -16.07 5.18 5.08
CA ALA A 78 -15.75 3.90 5.69
C ALA A 78 -16.71 2.79 5.26
N LEU A 79 -16.20 1.57 5.23
CA LEU A 79 -16.99 0.36 5.16
C LEU A 79 -17.27 -0.11 6.57
N ALA A 80 -18.53 -0.27 6.95
CA ALA A 80 -18.93 -0.65 8.30
C ALA A 80 -19.56 -2.04 8.31
N PHE A 81 -19.23 -2.82 9.34
CA PHE A 81 -19.71 -4.16 9.60
C PHE A 81 -20.23 -4.22 11.03
N ASP A 82 -21.55 -4.34 11.20
CA ASP A 82 -22.15 -4.45 12.51
C ASP A 82 -22.22 -5.91 12.95
N GLN A 83 -21.90 -6.14 14.23
CA GLN A 83 -22.02 -7.43 14.87
C GLN A 83 -22.61 -7.26 16.27
N GLU A 84 -23.41 -8.23 16.70
CA GLU A 84 -23.97 -8.25 18.05
C GLU A 84 -23.14 -9.20 18.93
N GLU A 85 -22.60 -8.68 20.02
CA GLU A 85 -21.81 -9.46 20.99
C GLU A 85 -22.31 -9.17 22.40
N GLY A 86 -22.81 -10.20 23.07
CA GLY A 86 -23.29 -10.08 24.45
C GLY A 86 -24.54 -9.19 24.62
N GLY A 87 -25.31 -8.91 23.56
CA GLY A 87 -26.45 -8.02 23.55
C GLY A 87 -26.10 -6.54 23.30
N GLU A 88 -24.86 -6.27 22.98
CA GLU A 88 -24.38 -4.95 22.56
C GLU A 88 -23.95 -4.99 21.10
N VAL A 89 -24.14 -3.87 20.40
CA VAL A 89 -23.73 -3.74 18.98
C VAL A 89 -22.32 -3.16 18.93
N TYR A 90 -21.44 -3.87 18.24
CA TYR A 90 -20.11 -3.41 17.89
C TYR A 90 -20.02 -3.23 16.38
N THR A 91 -19.32 -2.22 15.96
CA THR A 91 -19.07 -1.94 14.54
C THR A 91 -17.59 -2.01 14.27
N THR A 92 -17.22 -2.70 13.20
CA THR A 92 -15.89 -2.63 12.62
C THR A 92 -15.93 -1.67 11.44
N TRP A 93 -15.16 -0.60 11.48
CA TRP A 93 -14.97 0.32 10.37
C TRP A 93 -13.65 0.02 9.66
N VAL A 94 -13.68 -0.02 8.33
CA VAL A 94 -12.50 -0.10 7.48
C VAL A 94 -12.47 1.13 6.57
N TYR A 95 -11.40 1.91 6.66
CA TYR A 95 -11.28 3.22 6.00
C TYR A 95 -9.81 3.55 5.72
N CYS A 96 -9.56 4.61 4.93
CA CYS A 96 -8.21 5.15 4.77
C CYS A 96 -8.07 6.45 5.58
N TYR A 97 -7.00 6.54 6.36
CA TYR A 97 -6.65 7.71 7.14
C TYR A 97 -5.13 7.85 7.27
N ASP A 98 -4.61 9.07 7.05
CA ASP A 98 -3.18 9.41 7.13
C ASP A 98 -2.25 8.46 6.36
N GLY A 99 -2.64 8.09 5.12
CA GLY A 99 -1.85 7.22 4.24
C GLY A 99 -1.88 5.73 4.60
N TRP A 100 -2.85 5.31 5.43
CA TRP A 100 -3.02 3.92 5.86
C TRP A 100 -4.46 3.45 5.68
N LEU A 101 -4.62 2.21 5.23
CA LEU A 101 -5.85 1.47 5.47
C LEU A 101 -5.90 1.12 6.94
N MET A 102 -6.97 1.55 7.60
CA MET A 102 -7.18 1.42 9.04
C MET A 102 -8.38 0.54 9.33
N GLU A 103 -8.38 -0.08 10.49
CA GLU A 103 -9.53 -0.78 11.05
C GLU A 103 -9.78 -0.30 12.47
N LEU A 104 -11.01 0.11 12.74
CA LEU A 104 -11.48 0.48 14.08
C LEU A 104 -12.61 -0.47 14.48
N TYR A 105 -12.47 -1.14 15.61
CA TYR A 105 -13.53 -1.95 16.23
C TYR A 105 -13.96 -1.30 17.54
N ALA A 106 -15.18 -0.84 17.59
CA ALA A 106 -15.72 -0.17 18.77
C ALA A 106 -17.25 -0.18 18.78
N GLN A 107 -17.82 0.25 19.89
CA GLN A 107 -19.25 0.61 19.95
C GLN A 107 -19.47 1.89 19.15
N PRO A 108 -20.61 2.03 18.44
CA PRO A 108 -20.91 3.22 17.62
C PRO A 108 -20.81 4.56 18.39
N ASP A 109 -21.19 4.53 19.66
CA ASP A 109 -21.21 5.73 20.52
C ASP A 109 -19.95 5.88 21.41
N SER A 110 -18.87 5.18 21.08
CA SER A 110 -17.60 5.20 21.86
C SER A 110 -16.89 6.55 21.84
N GLY A 111 -17.21 7.42 20.89
CA GLY A 111 -16.53 8.71 20.68
C GLY A 111 -15.15 8.60 20.03
N LEU A 112 -14.73 7.41 19.61
CA LEU A 112 -13.49 7.17 18.88
C LEU A 112 -13.57 7.73 17.47
N GLY A 113 -12.44 8.23 16.95
CA GLY A 113 -12.30 8.82 15.64
C GLY A 113 -11.43 8.00 14.67
N PRO A 114 -11.23 8.50 13.43
CA PRO A 114 -10.41 7.81 12.45
C PRO A 114 -8.95 7.60 12.87
N GLU A 115 -8.44 8.43 13.79
CA GLU A 115 -7.07 8.35 14.33
C GLU A 115 -6.87 7.17 15.30
N ASP A 116 -7.96 6.63 15.86
CA ASP A 116 -7.92 5.60 16.90
C ASP A 116 -7.84 4.17 16.34
N GLY A 117 -7.96 4.01 15.03
CA GLY A 117 -7.92 2.70 14.38
C GLY A 117 -6.53 2.07 14.35
N ALA A 118 -6.50 0.76 14.12
CA ALA A 118 -5.28 0.02 13.88
C ALA A 118 -4.84 0.14 12.41
N GLN A 119 -3.57 0.42 12.19
CA GLN A 119 -2.97 0.45 10.85
C GLN A 119 -2.83 -0.98 10.29
N ILE A 120 -3.37 -1.21 9.10
CA ILE A 120 -3.36 -2.53 8.45
C ILE A 120 -2.30 -2.60 7.34
N LEU A 121 -2.35 -1.66 6.39
CA LEU A 121 -1.38 -1.57 5.30
C LEU A 121 -1.38 -0.13 4.72
N PRO A 122 -0.27 0.31 4.10
CA PRO A 122 -0.22 1.61 3.45
C PRO A 122 -1.22 1.70 2.30
N ALA A 123 -2.07 2.74 2.30
CA ALA A 123 -3.01 3.07 1.23
C ALA A 123 -3.48 4.52 1.39
N GLU A 124 -3.56 5.25 0.28
CA GLU A 124 -3.90 6.67 0.26
C GLU A 124 -5.40 6.90 0.37
N GLN A 125 -6.20 6.09 -0.34
CA GLN A 125 -7.63 6.30 -0.42
C GLN A 125 -8.40 5.00 -0.59
N LEU A 126 -9.57 4.92 0.03
CA LEU A 126 -10.56 3.88 -0.17
C LEU A 126 -11.79 4.50 -0.85
N GLU A 127 -12.00 4.18 -2.12
CA GLU A 127 -13.21 4.56 -2.85
C GLU A 127 -14.26 3.46 -2.70
N LEU A 128 -15.46 3.83 -2.32
CA LEU A 128 -16.55 2.92 -2.06
C LEU A 128 -17.78 3.32 -2.87
N SER A 129 -18.43 2.36 -3.51
CA SER A 129 -19.72 2.57 -4.14
C SER A 129 -20.57 1.29 -4.05
N ARG A 130 -21.88 1.45 -4.04
CA ARG A 130 -22.83 0.34 -3.98
C ARG A 130 -23.94 0.52 -5.01
N GLU A 131 -24.15 -0.52 -5.80
CA GLU A 131 -25.24 -0.61 -6.77
C GLU A 131 -26.08 -1.87 -6.48
N GLY A 132 -27.18 -1.70 -5.77
CA GLY A 132 -27.99 -2.83 -5.30
C GLY A 132 -27.22 -3.77 -4.37
N SER A 133 -27.01 -5.00 -4.81
CA SER A 133 -26.22 -6.01 -4.09
C SER A 133 -24.73 -5.96 -4.42
N LEU A 134 -24.30 -5.15 -5.38
CA LEU A 134 -22.92 -5.06 -5.78
C LEU A 134 -22.19 -3.95 -5.01
N LEU A 135 -21.25 -4.34 -4.15
CA LEU A 135 -20.28 -3.45 -3.52
C LEU A 135 -19.04 -3.36 -4.42
N ARG A 136 -18.68 -2.14 -4.79
CA ARG A 136 -17.41 -1.83 -5.44
C ARG A 136 -16.51 -1.09 -4.46
N ALA A 137 -15.31 -1.59 -4.28
CA ALA A 137 -14.28 -0.93 -3.48
C ALA A 137 -13.01 -0.80 -4.33
N ALA A 138 -12.34 0.33 -4.23
CA ALA A 138 -11.04 0.51 -4.84
C ALA A 138 -10.07 1.11 -3.83
N LEU A 139 -8.93 0.46 -3.64
CA LEU A 139 -7.81 0.96 -2.87
C LEU A 139 -6.84 1.65 -3.80
N CYS A 140 -6.56 2.91 -3.52
CA CYS A 140 -5.55 3.71 -4.20
C CYS A 140 -4.29 3.75 -3.34
N TYR A 141 -3.14 3.53 -3.96
CA TYR A 141 -1.83 3.49 -3.33
C TYR A 141 -0.95 4.65 -3.81
N ASP A 142 0.12 4.92 -3.08
CA ASP A 142 1.14 5.86 -3.54
C ASP A 142 1.65 5.48 -4.94
N GLY A 143 1.95 6.50 -5.77
CA GLY A 143 2.35 6.29 -7.17
C GLY A 143 1.19 6.09 -8.15
N GLY A 144 -0.08 6.22 -7.72
CA GLY A 144 -1.26 6.15 -8.59
C GLY A 144 -1.70 4.72 -8.93
N GLU A 145 -1.17 3.73 -8.24
CA GLU A 145 -1.62 2.35 -8.38
C GLU A 145 -2.98 2.13 -7.71
N ARG A 146 -3.78 1.23 -8.29
CA ARG A 146 -5.15 0.97 -7.85
C ARG A 146 -5.44 -0.53 -7.80
N ALA A 147 -6.17 -0.96 -6.77
CA ALA A 147 -6.72 -2.31 -6.68
C ALA A 147 -8.24 -2.24 -6.59
N ASP A 148 -8.91 -2.71 -7.64
CA ASP A 148 -10.37 -2.74 -7.71
C ASP A 148 -10.89 -4.08 -7.19
N LEU A 149 -11.98 -4.01 -6.44
CA LEU A 149 -12.70 -5.14 -5.88
C LEU A 149 -14.20 -4.98 -6.12
N ALA A 150 -14.85 -6.02 -6.57
CA ALA A 150 -16.29 -6.08 -6.71
C ALA A 150 -16.81 -7.32 -5.97
N LEU A 151 -17.72 -7.12 -5.03
CA LEU A 151 -18.29 -8.16 -4.18
C LEU A 151 -19.81 -8.09 -4.21
N TYR A 152 -20.44 -9.24 -4.32
CA TYR A 152 -21.87 -9.35 -4.12
C TYR A 152 -22.18 -9.50 -2.63
N LEU A 153 -22.98 -8.58 -2.13
CA LEU A 153 -23.52 -8.64 -0.77
C LEU A 153 -24.91 -9.28 -0.83
N PRO A 154 -25.25 -10.16 0.11
CA PRO A 154 -26.63 -10.64 0.21
C PRO A 154 -27.56 -9.44 0.43
N LEU A 155 -28.68 -9.42 -0.26
CA LEU A 155 -29.77 -8.50 0.04
C LEU A 155 -30.28 -8.85 1.43
N ASN A 156 -30.32 -7.87 2.34
CA ASN A 156 -30.77 -8.06 3.73
C ASN A 156 -32.04 -8.93 3.78
N GLY A 157 -31.92 -10.15 4.27
CA GLY A 157 -33.04 -11.08 4.46
C GLY A 157 -32.87 -12.51 3.96
N GLU A 158 -31.85 -12.82 3.17
CA GLU A 158 -31.56 -14.20 2.79
C GLU A 158 -30.30 -14.68 3.50
N ALA A 159 -30.50 -15.34 4.65
CA ALA A 159 -29.47 -16.19 5.22
C ALA A 159 -29.16 -17.27 4.18
N THR A 160 -27.92 -17.32 3.69
CA THR A 160 -27.44 -18.41 2.84
C THR A 160 -27.49 -19.72 3.63
N PRO A 161 -28.03 -20.81 3.08
CA PRO A 161 -28.16 -22.10 3.74
C PRO A 161 -26.81 -22.74 4.05
#